data_542ce5e45ec861489dc61bf35236042a
#
_entry.id   542ce5e45ec861489dc61bf35236042a
#
_cell.length_a   1.000
_cell.length_b   1.000
_cell.length_c   1.000
_cell.angle_alpha   90.00
_cell.angle_beta   90.00
_cell.angle_gamma   90.00
#
_symmetry.space_group_name_H-M   'P 1'
#
loop_
_entity.id
_entity.type
_entity.pdbx_description
1 polymer ?
#
loop_
_entity_poly.entity_id
_entity_poly.type
_entity_poly.pdbx_seq_one_letter_code
_entity_poly.pdbx_strand_id
1 'polypeptide(L)'
;LSERVEHLSARVGVELAGKRLDQALAQLFPDYSRSRLQQWVKEGLVTLDGVTCRPRDKVLGGEWVALEAHLEDQVECRPQAIELDIVHEDEALILINKPAGLVVHPAAGNPDGTLQNALLHHDPSLIQLPRAGIIHRLDKETTGLLVIARTPAAHKFLVEQLQAREFEREYRAIATGVMTAGGSVDEPIGRHPTQRVKMAVHHAGKEAVTHYRVLERFRAHTYLKVKLETGRTHQIRVHMAHLRYPLVGDPVYAGRLRQPAGASEQLRETLRQFHRQALHALKLGLTHPQSGEWMEWEAPLPEDMRQLLEALRMDLQHA
;
A
#
# COMPACT_ATOMS: atom_id res chain seq x y z
N LEU A 1 -15.57 -26.49 -3.45
CA LEU A 1 -14.23 -26.07 -3.07
C LEU A 1 -13.50 -27.34 -2.67
N SER A 2 -12.57 -27.85 -3.48
CA SER A 2 -11.76 -29.00 -3.11
C SER A 2 -10.53 -28.47 -2.35
N GLU A 3 -10.48 -28.70 -1.04
CA GLU A 3 -9.23 -28.55 -0.29
C GLU A 3 -8.23 -29.59 -0.82
N ARG A 4 -7.13 -29.13 -1.37
CA ARG A 4 -5.99 -29.98 -1.69
C ARG A 4 -5.06 -29.97 -0.48
N VAL A 5 -4.88 -31.15 0.13
CA VAL A 5 -3.94 -31.34 1.23
C VAL A 5 -2.66 -31.95 0.67
N GLU A 6 -1.53 -31.33 0.89
CA GLU A 6 -0.21 -31.88 0.58
C GLU A 6 0.51 -32.23 1.88
N HIS A 7 1.00 -33.47 1.96
CA HIS A 7 1.82 -33.92 3.09
C HIS A 7 3.29 -33.79 2.74
N LEU A 8 3.97 -32.86 3.41
CA LEU A 8 5.38 -32.58 3.22
C LEU A 8 6.16 -32.94 4.47
N SER A 9 7.38 -33.44 4.28
CA SER A 9 8.29 -33.70 5.39
C SER A 9 9.71 -33.27 5.05
N ALA A 10 10.41 -32.75 6.03
CA ALA A 10 11.81 -32.38 5.88
C ALA A 10 12.56 -32.57 7.21
N ARG A 11 13.86 -32.87 7.12
CA ARG A 11 14.72 -32.92 8.30
C ARG A 11 15.35 -31.56 8.55
N VAL A 12 15.30 -31.08 9.79
CA VAL A 12 15.95 -29.83 10.19
C VAL A 12 17.46 -30.04 10.13
N GLY A 13 18.15 -29.28 9.30
CA GLY A 13 19.60 -29.31 9.22
C GLY A 13 20.26 -28.73 10.49
N VAL A 14 21.46 -29.18 10.79
CA VAL A 14 22.23 -28.72 11.96
C VAL A 14 22.55 -27.23 11.88
N GLU A 15 22.62 -26.65 10.68
CA GLU A 15 22.83 -25.23 10.41
C GLU A 15 21.62 -24.36 10.81
N LEU A 16 20.49 -24.98 11.06
CA LEU A 16 19.27 -24.33 11.52
C LEU A 16 19.12 -24.36 13.05
N ALA A 17 19.98 -25.10 13.74
CA ALA A 17 19.93 -25.24 15.20
C ALA A 17 19.92 -23.87 15.90
N GLY A 18 19.04 -23.74 16.89
CA GLY A 18 18.85 -22.50 17.65
C GLY A 18 18.00 -21.44 16.96
N LYS A 19 17.67 -21.57 15.67
CA LYS A 19 16.71 -20.69 14.99
C LYS A 19 15.29 -20.98 15.48
N ARG A 20 14.43 -20.00 15.29
CA ARG A 20 13.00 -20.21 15.55
C ARG A 20 12.39 -21.12 14.47
N LEU A 21 11.42 -21.92 14.86
CA LEU A 21 10.75 -22.84 13.95
C LEU A 21 10.20 -22.13 12.71
N ASP A 22 9.56 -20.97 12.86
CA ASP A 22 9.03 -20.22 11.73
C ASP A 22 10.11 -19.73 10.73
N GLN A 23 11.35 -19.56 11.18
CA GLN A 23 12.50 -19.24 10.33
C GLN A 23 13.08 -20.50 9.65
N ALA A 24 13.14 -21.58 10.39
CA ALA A 24 13.60 -22.87 9.86
C ALA A 24 12.62 -23.38 8.78
N LEU A 25 11.32 -23.34 9.04
CA LEU A 25 10.29 -23.73 8.08
C LEU A 25 10.37 -22.96 6.77
N ALA A 26 10.61 -21.65 6.81
CA ALA A 26 10.75 -20.83 5.60
C ALA A 26 11.97 -21.20 4.74
N GLN A 27 12.98 -21.86 5.31
CA GLN A 27 14.13 -22.39 4.58
C GLN A 27 13.90 -23.82 4.08
N LEU A 28 13.17 -24.63 4.84
CA LEU A 28 12.84 -26.02 4.48
C LEU A 28 11.77 -26.10 3.41
N PHE A 29 10.83 -25.15 3.41
CA PHE A 29 9.71 -25.10 2.48
C PHE A 29 9.62 -23.72 1.80
N PRO A 30 10.55 -23.40 0.88
CA PRO A 30 10.67 -22.09 0.25
C PRO A 30 9.47 -21.68 -0.61
N ASP A 31 8.66 -22.66 -1.04
CA ASP A 31 7.46 -22.44 -1.85
C ASP A 31 6.33 -21.75 -1.05
N TYR A 32 6.44 -21.72 0.28
CA TYR A 32 5.41 -21.14 1.14
C TYR A 32 5.91 -19.89 1.86
N SER A 33 5.05 -18.87 1.94
CA SER A 33 5.39 -17.67 2.71
C SER A 33 5.52 -17.98 4.21
N ARG A 34 6.46 -17.30 4.88
CA ARG A 34 6.66 -17.46 6.33
C ARG A 34 5.38 -17.21 7.14
N SER A 35 4.52 -16.29 6.69
CA SER A 35 3.24 -16.01 7.35
C SER A 35 2.29 -17.20 7.27
N ARG A 36 2.24 -17.90 6.13
CA ARG A 36 1.42 -19.09 5.94
C ARG A 36 1.93 -20.25 6.78
N LEU A 37 3.23 -20.46 6.80
CA LEU A 37 3.87 -21.46 7.65
C LEU A 37 3.60 -21.21 9.14
N GLN A 38 3.67 -19.95 9.60
CA GLN A 38 3.30 -19.57 10.97
C GLN A 38 1.83 -19.86 11.29
N GLN A 39 0.93 -19.66 10.32
CA GLN A 39 -0.49 -19.94 10.49
C GLN A 39 -0.71 -21.43 10.65
N TRP A 40 -0.14 -22.26 9.78
CA TRP A 40 -0.23 -23.72 9.86
C TRP A 40 0.35 -24.29 11.17
N VAL A 41 1.44 -23.72 11.68
CA VAL A 41 1.95 -24.09 13.02
C VAL A 41 0.92 -23.78 14.11
N LYS A 42 0.23 -22.64 14.05
CA LYS A 42 -0.82 -22.27 15.03
C LYS A 42 -2.07 -23.13 14.93
N GLU A 43 -2.37 -23.62 13.74
CA GLU A 43 -3.49 -24.52 13.45
C GLU A 43 -3.17 -25.97 13.78
N GLY A 44 -1.92 -26.27 14.19
CA GLY A 44 -1.49 -27.63 14.55
C GLY A 44 -1.18 -28.53 13.35
N LEU A 45 -1.10 -27.97 12.14
CA LEU A 45 -0.80 -28.67 10.88
C LEU A 45 0.71 -28.91 10.67
N VAL A 46 1.55 -28.46 11.60
CA VAL A 46 2.99 -28.70 11.61
C VAL A 46 3.37 -29.40 12.90
N THR A 47 4.10 -30.50 12.77
CA THR A 47 4.67 -31.20 13.91
C THR A 47 6.19 -31.29 13.80
N LEU A 48 6.87 -31.30 14.93
CA LEU A 48 8.30 -31.52 15.09
C LEU A 48 8.47 -32.81 15.86
N ASP A 49 9.06 -33.83 15.25
CA ASP A 49 9.13 -35.23 15.78
C ASP A 49 7.77 -35.77 16.26
N GLY A 50 6.69 -35.42 15.53
CA GLY A 50 5.32 -35.85 15.82
C GLY A 50 4.62 -35.03 16.92
N VAL A 51 5.27 -34.00 17.49
CA VAL A 51 4.69 -33.13 18.53
C VAL A 51 4.31 -31.78 17.95
N THR A 52 3.12 -31.27 18.32
CA THR A 52 2.69 -29.92 17.96
C THR A 52 3.58 -28.86 18.62
N CYS A 53 3.85 -27.78 17.89
CA CYS A 53 4.86 -26.79 18.25
C CYS A 53 4.29 -25.37 18.08
N ARG A 54 5.06 -24.37 18.53
CA ARG A 54 4.75 -22.94 18.40
C ARG A 54 5.72 -22.28 17.40
N PRO A 55 5.32 -21.25 16.68
CA PRO A 55 6.20 -20.58 15.71
C PRO A 55 7.51 -20.05 16.29
N ARG A 56 7.55 -19.79 17.60
CA ARG A 56 8.71 -19.22 18.33
C ARG A 56 9.61 -20.29 18.97
N ASP A 57 9.21 -21.56 18.95
CA ASP A 57 10.03 -22.64 19.51
C ASP A 57 11.33 -22.74 18.72
N LYS A 58 12.42 -23.10 19.42
CA LYS A 58 13.73 -23.24 18.79
C LYS A 58 13.91 -24.66 18.31
N VAL A 59 14.41 -24.83 17.09
CA VAL A 59 14.82 -26.13 16.57
C VAL A 59 16.22 -26.49 17.06
N LEU A 60 16.48 -27.77 17.26
CA LEU A 60 17.76 -28.28 17.78
C LEU A 60 18.71 -28.76 16.68
N GLY A 61 18.15 -29.08 15.50
CA GLY A 61 18.87 -29.70 14.40
C GLY A 61 18.80 -31.25 14.46
N GLY A 62 18.37 -31.85 13.37
CA GLY A 62 18.15 -33.27 13.27
C GLY A 62 16.72 -33.75 13.41
N GLU A 63 15.81 -32.91 13.92
CA GLU A 63 14.38 -33.19 14.07
C GLU A 63 13.69 -33.37 12.72
N TRP A 64 12.61 -34.13 12.69
CA TRP A 64 11.73 -34.29 11.55
C TRP A 64 10.56 -33.29 11.67
N VAL A 65 10.40 -32.46 10.64
CA VAL A 65 9.20 -31.66 10.44
C VAL A 65 8.23 -32.40 9.56
N ALA A 66 7.00 -32.59 9.98
CA ALA A 66 5.88 -32.94 9.12
C ALA A 66 4.93 -31.74 9.00
N LEU A 67 4.55 -31.44 7.76
CA LEU A 67 3.66 -30.31 7.42
C LEU A 67 2.50 -30.87 6.62
N GLU A 68 1.30 -30.67 7.12
CA GLU A 68 0.04 -30.86 6.42
C GLU A 68 -0.35 -29.53 5.76
N ALA A 69 0.10 -29.33 4.52
CA ALA A 69 -0.16 -28.10 3.79
C ALA A 69 -1.58 -28.11 3.23
N HIS A 70 -2.49 -27.45 3.93
CA HIS A 70 -3.82 -27.17 3.42
C HIS A 70 -3.71 -26.06 2.38
N LEU A 71 -3.69 -26.48 1.13
CA LEU A 71 -3.77 -25.56 -0.01
C LEU A 71 -5.25 -25.20 -0.15
N GLU A 72 -5.66 -24.15 0.55
CA GLU A 72 -6.84 -23.42 0.07
C GLU A 72 -6.50 -23.03 -1.37
N ASP A 73 -7.41 -23.34 -2.31
CA ASP A 73 -7.33 -22.70 -3.62
C ASP A 73 -7.06 -21.23 -3.31
N GLN A 74 -5.86 -20.76 -3.62
CA GLN A 74 -5.62 -19.32 -3.64
C GLN A 74 -6.80 -18.81 -4.41
N VAL A 75 -7.58 -17.87 -3.85
CA VAL A 75 -8.65 -17.23 -4.59
C VAL A 75 -7.97 -16.80 -5.87
N GLU A 76 -8.15 -17.63 -6.91
CA GLU A 76 -7.52 -17.40 -8.20
C GLU A 76 -7.97 -15.99 -8.55
N CYS A 77 -7.01 -15.07 -8.55
CA CYS A 77 -7.32 -13.71 -8.92
C CYS A 77 -7.74 -13.75 -10.38
N ARG A 78 -9.04 -13.92 -10.61
CA ARG A 78 -9.60 -14.13 -11.95
C ARG A 78 -9.54 -12.84 -12.74
N PRO A 79 -9.17 -12.89 -14.01
CA PRO A 79 -9.26 -11.73 -14.90
C PRO A 79 -10.67 -11.14 -14.91
N GLN A 80 -10.77 -9.81 -14.80
CA GLN A 80 -12.04 -9.09 -14.85
C GLN A 80 -11.89 -7.87 -15.75
N ALA A 81 -12.87 -7.65 -16.63
CA ALA A 81 -12.93 -6.52 -17.54
C ALA A 81 -13.26 -5.23 -16.77
N ILE A 82 -12.25 -4.66 -16.13
CA ILE A 82 -12.30 -3.36 -15.45
C ILE A 82 -11.44 -2.40 -16.25
N GLU A 83 -11.99 -1.24 -16.59
CA GLU A 83 -11.31 -0.22 -17.36
C GLU A 83 -10.07 0.31 -16.62
N LEU A 84 -8.96 0.42 -17.32
CA LEU A 84 -7.69 0.96 -16.83
C LEU A 84 -7.36 2.26 -17.54
N ASP A 85 -7.11 3.33 -16.79
CA ASP A 85 -6.54 4.58 -17.30
C ASP A 85 -5.01 4.41 -17.42
N ILE A 86 -4.55 3.92 -18.57
CA ILE A 86 -3.14 3.63 -18.86
C ILE A 86 -2.46 4.92 -19.34
N VAL A 87 -1.50 5.40 -18.56
CA VAL A 87 -0.72 6.61 -18.85
C VAL A 87 0.48 6.30 -19.75
N HIS A 88 1.08 5.13 -19.56
CA HIS A 88 2.20 4.63 -20.35
C HIS A 88 2.21 3.10 -20.31
N GLU A 89 2.58 2.49 -21.42
CA GLU A 89 2.77 1.04 -21.52
C GLU A 89 3.86 0.72 -22.53
N ASP A 90 4.77 -0.18 -22.15
CA ASP A 90 5.78 -0.75 -23.01
C ASP A 90 6.04 -2.23 -22.68
N GLU A 91 7.13 -2.82 -23.16
CA GLU A 91 7.46 -4.23 -22.89
C GLU A 91 7.85 -4.51 -21.45
N ALA A 92 8.31 -3.52 -20.70
CA ALA A 92 8.87 -3.68 -19.35
C ALA A 92 7.91 -3.28 -18.24
N LEU A 93 7.07 -2.25 -18.46
CA LEU A 93 6.19 -1.71 -17.43
C LEU A 93 4.86 -1.17 -17.98
N ILE A 94 3.87 -1.11 -17.11
CA ILE A 94 2.61 -0.38 -17.31
C ILE A 94 2.50 0.67 -16.23
N LEU A 95 2.15 1.88 -16.59
CA LEU A 95 1.85 2.97 -15.67
C LEU A 95 0.37 3.33 -15.77
N ILE A 96 -0.33 3.31 -14.67
CA ILE A 96 -1.76 3.61 -14.63
C ILE A 96 -2.05 4.81 -13.72
N ASN A 97 -3.08 5.56 -14.06
CA ASN A 97 -3.70 6.55 -13.19
C ASN A 97 -4.89 5.91 -12.47
N LYS A 98 -4.65 5.38 -11.27
CA LYS A 98 -5.67 4.65 -10.51
C LYS A 98 -6.82 5.57 -10.08
N PRO A 99 -8.08 5.24 -10.38
CA PRO A 99 -9.25 5.98 -9.87
C PRO A 99 -9.45 5.76 -8.37
N ALA A 100 -10.26 6.62 -7.75
CA ALA A 100 -10.80 6.38 -6.41
C ALA A 100 -11.73 5.15 -6.40
N GLY A 101 -11.85 4.48 -5.26
CA GLY A 101 -12.71 3.30 -5.10
C GLY A 101 -12.10 1.97 -5.56
N LEU A 102 -11.04 1.98 -6.35
CA LEU A 102 -10.37 0.77 -6.83
C LEU A 102 -9.33 0.26 -5.82
N VAL A 103 -9.53 -0.96 -5.32
CA VAL A 103 -8.56 -1.66 -4.47
C VAL A 103 -7.43 -2.23 -5.33
N VAL A 104 -6.19 -2.17 -4.86
CA VAL A 104 -5.02 -2.57 -5.66
C VAL A 104 -4.94 -4.09 -5.82
N HIS A 105 -5.16 -4.86 -4.76
CA HIS A 105 -5.09 -6.34 -4.80
C HIS A 105 -6.09 -6.97 -3.84
N PRO A 106 -6.53 -8.21 -4.09
CA PRO A 106 -7.50 -8.90 -3.25
C PRO A 106 -7.08 -8.93 -1.78
N ALA A 107 -8.05 -8.70 -0.91
CA ALA A 107 -7.87 -8.72 0.54
C ALA A 107 -9.21 -9.08 1.21
N ALA A 108 -9.17 -9.34 2.52
CA ALA A 108 -10.40 -9.55 3.31
C ALA A 108 -11.38 -8.38 3.09
N GLY A 109 -12.60 -8.71 2.65
CA GLY A 109 -13.65 -7.74 2.31
C GLY A 109 -13.64 -7.21 0.86
N ASN A 110 -12.62 -7.54 0.06
CA ASN A 110 -12.56 -7.25 -1.38
C ASN A 110 -11.84 -8.42 -2.09
N PRO A 111 -12.52 -9.56 -2.28
CA PRO A 111 -11.91 -10.76 -2.86
C PRO A 111 -11.65 -10.62 -4.37
N ASP A 112 -12.36 -9.75 -5.05
CA ASP A 112 -12.32 -9.45 -6.48
C ASP A 112 -12.59 -7.97 -6.76
N GLY A 113 -12.77 -7.58 -8.01
CA GLY A 113 -12.98 -6.18 -8.40
C GLY A 113 -11.77 -5.30 -8.14
N THR A 114 -10.58 -5.85 -8.17
CA THR A 114 -9.34 -5.14 -7.85
C THR A 114 -8.52 -4.80 -9.09
N LEU A 115 -7.56 -3.90 -8.93
CA LEU A 115 -6.60 -3.59 -10.01
C LEU A 115 -5.89 -4.85 -10.50
N GLN A 116 -5.55 -5.79 -9.61
CA GLN A 116 -4.93 -7.05 -10.00
C GLN A 116 -5.82 -7.87 -10.94
N ASN A 117 -7.13 -7.91 -10.70
CA ASN A 117 -8.09 -8.57 -11.61
C ASN A 117 -8.14 -7.88 -12.99
N ALA A 118 -8.11 -6.54 -13.00
CA ALA A 118 -8.08 -5.74 -14.23
C ALA A 118 -6.80 -5.97 -15.04
N LEU A 119 -5.66 -5.98 -14.37
CA LEU A 119 -4.34 -6.22 -15.00
C LEU A 119 -4.26 -7.61 -15.62
N LEU A 120 -4.75 -8.65 -14.95
CA LEU A 120 -4.80 -10.01 -15.50
C LEU A 120 -5.73 -10.14 -16.69
N HIS A 121 -6.76 -9.29 -16.79
CA HIS A 121 -7.62 -9.22 -17.98
C HIS A 121 -6.92 -8.49 -19.13
N HIS A 122 -6.22 -7.39 -18.82
CA HIS A 122 -5.49 -6.58 -19.80
C HIS A 122 -4.30 -7.34 -20.40
N ASP A 123 -3.49 -7.96 -19.55
CA ASP A 123 -2.33 -8.76 -19.93
C ASP A 123 -2.30 -10.09 -19.13
N PRO A 124 -2.81 -11.18 -19.70
CA PRO A 124 -2.82 -12.50 -19.05
C PRO A 124 -1.43 -13.03 -18.66
N SER A 125 -0.36 -12.57 -19.32
CA SER A 125 1.00 -13.00 -19.01
C SER A 125 1.46 -12.59 -17.61
N LEU A 126 0.85 -11.55 -17.05
CA LEU A 126 1.13 -11.05 -15.69
C LEU A 126 0.82 -12.07 -14.58
N ILE A 127 0.08 -13.12 -14.87
CA ILE A 127 -0.17 -14.23 -13.92
C ILE A 127 1.13 -14.88 -13.44
N GLN A 128 2.20 -14.80 -14.23
CA GLN A 128 3.52 -15.36 -13.90
C GLN A 128 4.29 -14.51 -12.90
N LEU A 129 3.82 -13.28 -12.64
CA LEU A 129 4.50 -12.34 -11.75
C LEU A 129 3.82 -12.29 -10.38
N PRO A 130 4.58 -12.10 -9.30
CA PRO A 130 4.01 -11.86 -8.00
C PRO A 130 3.00 -10.70 -8.05
N ARG A 131 1.74 -10.95 -7.64
CA ARG A 131 0.65 -9.96 -7.63
C ARG A 131 0.42 -9.28 -8.98
N ALA A 132 0.55 -10.02 -10.07
CA ALA A 132 0.44 -9.50 -11.43
C ALA A 132 1.36 -8.28 -11.69
N GLY A 133 2.59 -8.32 -11.20
CA GLY A 133 3.59 -7.28 -11.40
C GLY A 133 3.45 -6.03 -10.51
N ILE A 134 2.47 -5.98 -9.61
CA ILE A 134 2.25 -4.86 -8.69
C ILE A 134 3.36 -4.83 -7.64
N ILE A 135 4.17 -3.77 -7.61
CA ILE A 135 5.32 -3.61 -6.70
C ILE A 135 5.07 -2.67 -5.54
N HIS A 136 4.15 -1.72 -5.69
CA HIS A 136 3.71 -0.82 -4.62
C HIS A 136 2.19 -0.61 -4.68
N ARG A 137 1.66 0.15 -3.73
CA ARG A 137 0.21 0.31 -3.62
C ARG A 137 -0.19 1.72 -3.29
N LEU A 138 -1.42 2.05 -3.68
CA LEU A 138 -2.19 3.20 -3.18
C LEU A 138 -3.37 2.68 -2.35
N ASP A 139 -3.87 3.50 -1.43
CA ASP A 139 -5.09 3.19 -0.70
C ASP A 139 -6.30 3.18 -1.66
N LYS A 140 -7.38 2.49 -1.31
CA LYS A 140 -8.60 2.36 -2.12
C LYS A 140 -9.06 3.71 -2.67
N GLU A 141 -9.16 4.72 -1.81
CA GLU A 141 -9.68 6.04 -2.14
C GLU A 141 -8.59 7.06 -2.55
N THR A 142 -7.33 6.66 -2.61
CA THR A 142 -6.24 7.49 -3.15
C THR A 142 -6.14 7.28 -4.65
N THR A 143 -6.12 8.38 -5.39
CA THR A 143 -6.00 8.41 -6.85
C THR A 143 -4.55 8.63 -7.31
N GLY A 144 -4.26 8.38 -8.59
CA GLY A 144 -3.01 8.75 -9.23
C GLY A 144 -2.11 7.58 -9.62
N LEU A 145 -0.86 7.92 -9.87
CA LEU A 145 0.09 7.05 -10.57
C LEU A 145 0.52 5.82 -9.76
N LEU A 146 0.52 4.67 -10.44
CA LEU A 146 0.98 3.39 -9.95
C LEU A 146 1.67 2.63 -11.09
N VAL A 147 2.89 2.09 -10.83
CA VAL A 147 3.65 1.31 -11.80
C VAL A 147 3.54 -0.18 -11.56
N ILE A 148 3.44 -0.91 -12.65
CA ILE A 148 3.33 -2.37 -12.72
C ILE A 148 4.48 -2.88 -13.59
N ALA A 149 5.19 -3.90 -13.13
CA ALA A 149 6.19 -4.60 -13.92
C ALA A 149 5.51 -5.62 -14.87
N ARG A 150 6.01 -5.74 -16.11
CA ARG A 150 5.50 -6.73 -17.08
C ARG A 150 6.37 -7.97 -17.20
N THR A 151 7.62 -7.92 -16.75
CA THR A 151 8.56 -9.04 -16.82
C THR A 151 9.19 -9.33 -15.47
N PRO A 152 9.68 -10.57 -15.23
CA PRO A 152 10.39 -10.89 -13.98
C PRO A 152 11.63 -10.02 -13.76
N ALA A 153 12.37 -9.69 -14.82
CA ALA A 153 13.55 -8.83 -14.74
C ALA A 153 13.16 -7.40 -14.33
N ALA A 154 12.12 -6.82 -14.96
CA ALA A 154 11.60 -5.51 -14.60
C ALA A 154 11.06 -5.50 -13.17
N HIS A 155 10.34 -6.55 -12.75
CA HIS A 155 9.81 -6.67 -11.39
C HIS A 155 10.94 -6.63 -10.35
N LYS A 156 11.99 -7.43 -10.55
CA LYS A 156 13.15 -7.46 -9.66
C LYS A 156 13.82 -6.08 -9.59
N PHE A 157 14.11 -5.48 -10.72
CA PHE A 157 14.78 -4.19 -10.83
C PHE A 157 14.00 -3.07 -10.14
N LEU A 158 12.69 -2.97 -10.40
CA LEU A 158 11.83 -1.96 -9.80
C LEU A 158 11.64 -2.16 -8.29
N VAL A 159 11.61 -3.40 -7.81
CA VAL A 159 11.58 -3.70 -6.37
C VAL A 159 12.88 -3.26 -5.69
N GLU A 160 14.04 -3.49 -6.32
CA GLU A 160 15.34 -3.06 -5.81
C GLU A 160 15.43 -1.53 -5.73
N GLN A 161 15.04 -0.80 -6.78
CA GLN A 161 14.96 0.66 -6.75
C GLN A 161 14.02 1.19 -5.67
N LEU A 162 12.85 0.57 -5.51
CA LEU A 162 11.90 0.98 -4.48
C LEU A 162 12.46 0.76 -3.06
N GLN A 163 13.21 -0.33 -2.84
CA GLN A 163 13.89 -0.60 -1.57
C GLN A 163 15.06 0.35 -1.33
N ALA A 164 15.78 0.72 -2.39
CA ALA A 164 16.85 1.72 -2.34
C ALA A 164 16.32 3.17 -2.21
N ARG A 165 15.00 3.38 -2.22
CA ARG A 165 14.33 4.70 -2.14
C ARG A 165 14.62 5.60 -3.34
N GLU A 166 14.90 5.00 -4.49
CA GLU A 166 15.24 5.73 -5.71
C GLU A 166 14.02 6.21 -6.50
N PHE A 167 12.81 5.75 -6.16
CA PHE A 167 11.59 6.26 -6.77
C PHE A 167 11.29 7.69 -6.29
N GLU A 168 11.06 8.60 -7.22
CA GLU A 168 10.45 9.89 -6.91
C GLU A 168 8.93 9.75 -6.91
N ARG A 169 8.32 9.92 -5.74
CA ARG A 169 6.87 9.84 -5.55
C ARG A 169 6.37 11.15 -4.98
N GLU A 170 5.69 11.93 -5.81
CA GLU A 170 5.14 13.21 -5.44
C GLU A 170 3.60 13.16 -5.42
N TYR A 171 3.04 13.65 -4.34
CA TYR A 171 1.60 13.68 -4.10
C TYR A 171 1.11 15.11 -3.95
N ARG A 172 -0.18 15.29 -4.24
CA ARG A 172 -0.95 16.49 -3.85
C ARG A 172 -1.92 16.09 -2.77
N ALA A 173 -2.00 16.93 -1.74
CA ALA A 173 -2.89 16.72 -0.61
C ALA A 173 -3.53 18.03 -0.16
N ILE A 174 -4.77 17.97 0.34
CA ILE A 174 -5.43 19.10 0.98
C ILE A 174 -5.64 18.73 2.44
N ALA A 175 -5.00 19.48 3.34
CA ALA A 175 -5.08 19.27 4.77
C ALA A 175 -6.06 20.24 5.44
N THR A 176 -6.72 19.80 6.50
CA THR A 176 -7.52 20.64 7.37
C THR A 176 -6.60 21.41 8.32
N GLY A 177 -6.79 22.71 8.43
CA GLY A 177 -5.95 23.61 9.21
C GLY A 177 -4.96 24.40 8.35
N VAL A 178 -4.45 25.49 8.91
CA VAL A 178 -3.51 26.39 8.23
C VAL A 178 -2.10 26.10 8.72
N MET A 179 -1.31 25.47 7.87
CA MET A 179 0.08 25.13 8.16
C MET A 179 0.99 26.35 7.88
N THR A 180 1.87 26.68 8.80
CA THR A 180 2.74 27.87 8.69
C THR A 180 3.95 27.64 7.79
N ALA A 181 4.46 26.41 7.72
CA ALA A 181 5.65 26.06 6.96
C ALA A 181 5.57 24.64 6.42
N GLY A 182 6.43 24.31 5.46
CA GLY A 182 6.75 22.96 5.09
C GLY A 182 7.69 22.31 6.11
N GLY A 183 7.92 21.00 5.97
CA GLY A 183 8.78 20.23 6.86
C GLY A 183 8.88 18.77 6.49
N SER A 184 9.36 17.97 7.43
CA SER A 184 9.38 16.51 7.31
C SER A 184 8.85 15.87 8.59
N VAL A 185 8.24 14.68 8.42
CA VAL A 185 7.84 13.81 9.52
C VAL A 185 8.65 12.53 9.39
N ASP A 186 9.51 12.30 10.37
CA ASP A 186 10.30 11.07 10.50
C ASP A 186 9.83 10.34 11.76
N GLU A 187 8.71 9.63 11.62
CA GLU A 187 8.05 8.96 12.73
C GLU A 187 7.60 7.55 12.31
N PRO A 188 7.95 6.50 13.08
CA PRO A 188 7.64 5.13 12.70
C PRO A 188 6.16 4.85 12.75
N ILE A 189 5.67 4.08 11.76
CA ILE A 189 4.26 3.72 11.61
C ILE A 189 4.04 2.24 11.89
N GLY A 190 3.10 1.95 12.78
CA GLY A 190 2.64 0.62 13.13
C GLY A 190 1.11 0.51 13.13
N ARG A 191 0.59 -0.69 13.42
CA ARG A 191 -0.85 -0.86 13.64
C ARG A 191 -1.27 -0.14 14.92
N HIS A 192 -2.43 0.53 14.87
CA HIS A 192 -2.98 1.19 16.06
C HIS A 192 -3.22 0.14 17.17
N PRO A 193 -2.81 0.40 18.42
CA PRO A 193 -2.84 -0.60 19.51
C PRO A 193 -4.22 -1.22 19.75
N THR A 194 -5.30 -0.44 19.62
CA THR A 194 -6.68 -0.86 19.94
C THR A 194 -7.60 -0.90 18.70
N GLN A 195 -7.34 -0.11 17.67
CA GLN A 195 -8.19 -0.03 16.46
C GLN A 195 -7.50 -0.73 15.29
N ARG A 196 -7.73 -2.02 15.10
CA ARG A 196 -7.02 -2.88 14.13
C ARG A 196 -7.06 -2.39 12.67
N VAL A 197 -8.06 -1.62 12.28
CA VAL A 197 -8.22 -1.06 10.93
C VAL A 197 -7.39 0.21 10.71
N LYS A 198 -6.83 0.80 11.78
CA LYS A 198 -6.04 2.02 11.71
C LYS A 198 -4.54 1.72 11.82
N MET A 199 -3.77 2.61 11.21
CA MET A 199 -2.34 2.76 11.47
C MET A 199 -2.13 3.96 12.40
N ALA A 200 -1.00 4.00 13.10
CA ALA A 200 -0.64 5.11 13.98
C ALA A 200 0.88 5.28 14.02
N VAL A 201 1.33 6.47 14.38
CA VAL A 201 2.72 6.68 14.82
C VAL A 201 2.94 5.85 16.09
N HIS A 202 3.90 4.96 16.06
CA HIS A 202 4.17 4.02 17.14
C HIS A 202 5.64 3.61 17.15
N HIS A 203 6.32 3.73 18.27
CA HIS A 203 7.76 3.46 18.43
C HIS A 203 8.21 2.04 17.99
N ALA A 204 7.32 1.04 18.06
CA ALA A 204 7.59 -0.31 17.55
C ALA A 204 7.14 -0.47 16.08
N GLY A 205 6.79 0.60 15.40
CA GLY A 205 6.44 0.63 14.00
C GLY A 205 7.64 0.48 13.07
N LYS A 206 7.39 0.53 11.78
CA LYS A 206 8.43 0.56 10.75
C LYS A 206 8.77 2.00 10.44
N GLU A 207 10.05 2.30 10.20
CA GLU A 207 10.53 3.60 9.74
C GLU A 207 9.66 4.16 8.62
N ALA A 208 9.30 5.43 8.76
CA ALA A 208 8.47 6.13 7.77
C ALA A 208 8.85 7.62 7.72
N VAL A 209 9.23 8.09 6.53
CA VAL A 209 9.66 9.47 6.28
C VAL A 209 8.79 10.10 5.21
N THR A 210 8.19 11.26 5.53
CA THR A 210 7.32 12.04 4.67
C THR A 210 7.77 13.49 4.67
N HIS A 211 8.08 14.04 3.49
CA HIS A 211 8.37 15.47 3.31
C HIS A 211 7.15 16.18 2.76
N TYR A 212 6.91 17.40 3.24
CA TYR A 212 5.79 18.19 2.74
C TYR A 212 6.17 19.68 2.56
N ARG A 213 5.57 20.30 1.56
CA ARG A 213 5.67 21.73 1.27
C ARG A 213 4.29 22.34 1.17
N VAL A 214 4.12 23.52 1.76
CA VAL A 214 2.92 24.33 1.57
C VAL A 214 2.97 24.96 0.18
N LEU A 215 1.93 24.69 -0.62
CA LEU A 215 1.72 25.30 -1.93
C LEU A 215 0.81 26.53 -1.82
N GLU A 216 -0.35 26.33 -1.17
CA GLU A 216 -1.34 27.41 -0.96
C GLU A 216 -1.93 27.29 0.44
N ARG A 217 -2.28 28.44 1.03
CA ARG A 217 -3.01 28.55 2.30
C ARG A 217 -4.36 29.14 2.05
N PHE A 218 -5.35 28.54 2.70
CA PHE A 218 -6.73 29.02 2.68
C PHE A 218 -7.15 29.40 4.10
N ARG A 219 -8.36 29.89 4.29
CA ARG A 219 -8.91 30.31 5.58
C ARG A 219 -8.74 29.25 6.70
N ALA A 220 -8.97 27.97 6.38
CA ALA A 220 -8.88 26.88 7.34
C ALA A 220 -8.31 25.58 6.74
N HIS A 221 -7.66 25.66 5.59
CA HIS A 221 -7.09 24.52 4.89
C HIS A 221 -5.72 24.85 4.28
N THR A 222 -4.97 23.85 3.93
CA THR A 222 -3.66 24.00 3.28
C THR A 222 -3.52 23.01 2.13
N TYR A 223 -3.13 23.50 0.95
CA TYR A 223 -2.76 22.68 -0.18
C TYR A 223 -1.27 22.33 -0.11
N LEU A 224 -0.95 21.07 -0.23
CA LEU A 224 0.38 20.52 0.02
C LEU A 224 0.92 19.75 -1.18
N LYS A 225 2.21 19.90 -1.40
CA LYS A 225 3.08 18.96 -2.10
C LYS A 225 3.68 18.02 -1.07
N VAL A 226 3.59 16.71 -1.30
CA VAL A 226 4.13 15.69 -0.39
C VAL A 226 5.05 14.76 -1.17
N LYS A 227 6.22 14.44 -0.62
CA LYS A 227 7.17 13.45 -1.16
C LYS A 227 7.42 12.34 -0.14
N LEU A 228 7.54 11.12 -0.63
CA LEU A 228 7.74 9.92 0.19
C LEU A 228 9.12 9.30 -0.02
N GLU A 229 9.89 9.07 1.05
CA GLU A 229 11.02 8.15 1.01
C GLU A 229 10.57 6.70 1.21
N THR A 230 9.65 6.48 2.10
CA THR A 230 9.08 5.16 2.45
C THR A 230 7.63 5.06 1.98
N GLY A 231 7.07 3.84 1.95
CA GLY A 231 5.67 3.59 1.50
C GLY A 231 4.91 2.71 2.49
N ARG A 232 4.66 3.19 3.73
CA ARG A 232 3.87 2.43 4.72
C ARG A 232 2.38 2.63 4.49
N THR A 233 1.59 1.66 4.92
CA THR A 233 0.12 1.75 4.83
C THR A 233 -0.38 3.03 5.47
N HIS A 234 -1.19 3.81 4.74
CA HIS A 234 -1.75 5.09 5.15
C HIS A 234 -0.71 6.17 5.56
N GLN A 235 0.54 6.07 5.12
CA GLN A 235 1.65 6.86 5.67
C GLN A 235 1.36 8.38 5.68
N ILE A 236 1.03 8.98 4.53
CA ILE A 236 0.76 10.42 4.45
C ILE A 236 -0.41 10.80 5.38
N ARG A 237 -1.47 10.01 5.37
CA ARG A 237 -2.69 10.23 6.16
C ARG A 237 -2.39 10.21 7.67
N VAL A 238 -1.59 9.24 8.11
CA VAL A 238 -1.17 9.09 9.52
C VAL A 238 -0.25 10.23 9.93
N HIS A 239 0.75 10.57 9.13
CA HIS A 239 1.69 11.64 9.43
C HIS A 239 1.01 13.01 9.48
N MET A 240 0.10 13.31 8.54
CA MET A 240 -0.65 14.57 8.56
C MET A 240 -1.60 14.64 9.78
N ALA A 241 -2.25 13.53 10.13
CA ALA A 241 -3.07 13.47 11.34
C ALA A 241 -2.23 13.60 12.63
N HIS A 242 -1.03 13.02 12.67
CA HIS A 242 -0.08 13.16 13.79
C HIS A 242 0.32 14.63 14.00
N LEU A 243 0.56 15.37 12.92
CA LEU A 243 0.81 16.81 12.96
C LEU A 243 -0.44 17.65 13.32
N ARG A 244 -1.61 17.02 13.50
CA ARG A 244 -2.93 17.64 13.72
C ARG A 244 -3.47 18.41 12.50
N TYR A 245 -3.01 18.05 11.31
CA TYR A 245 -3.50 18.55 10.02
C TYR A 245 -4.01 17.39 9.15
N PRO A 246 -5.06 16.65 9.59
CA PRO A 246 -5.56 15.52 8.83
C PRO A 246 -6.03 15.95 7.43
N LEU A 247 -6.02 15.01 6.48
CA LEU A 247 -6.47 15.30 5.13
C LEU A 247 -7.98 15.53 5.08
N VAL A 248 -8.42 16.48 4.28
CA VAL A 248 -9.84 16.73 4.03
C VAL A 248 -10.53 15.46 3.54
N GLY A 249 -11.72 15.19 4.03
CA GLY A 249 -12.54 14.05 3.63
C GLY A 249 -12.05 12.66 4.08
N ASP A 250 -10.92 12.58 4.81
CA ASP A 250 -10.39 11.29 5.26
C ASP A 250 -11.34 10.63 6.28
N PRO A 251 -12.00 9.50 5.94
CA PRO A 251 -13.00 8.87 6.79
C PRO A 251 -12.42 8.22 8.04
N VAL A 252 -11.09 8.01 8.08
CA VAL A 252 -10.41 7.28 9.15
C VAL A 252 -9.71 8.22 10.12
N TYR A 253 -9.06 9.28 9.62
CA TYR A 253 -8.16 10.13 10.40
C TYR A 253 -8.64 11.57 10.59
N ALA A 254 -9.58 12.10 9.77
CA ALA A 254 -10.00 13.49 9.87
C ALA A 254 -10.99 13.77 11.03
N GLY A 255 -11.65 12.73 11.54
CA GLY A 255 -12.71 12.89 12.52
C GLY A 255 -13.97 13.54 11.91
N ARG A 256 -14.71 14.34 12.72
CA ARG A 256 -15.89 15.05 12.22
C ARG A 256 -15.52 16.20 11.29
N LEU A 257 -16.27 16.34 10.19
CA LEU A 257 -16.16 17.50 9.32
C LEU A 257 -16.36 18.80 10.13
N ARG A 258 -15.35 19.67 10.12
CA ARG A 258 -15.43 21.02 10.69
C ARG A 258 -15.51 22.02 9.56
N GLN A 259 -16.63 22.69 9.45
CA GLN A 259 -16.77 23.75 8.48
C GLN A 259 -16.09 25.03 9.00
N PRO A 260 -15.32 25.75 8.17
CA PRO A 260 -14.72 27.02 8.57
C PRO A 260 -15.79 28.06 8.96
N ALA A 261 -15.53 28.80 9.99
CA ALA A 261 -16.39 29.94 10.34
C ALA A 261 -16.42 30.96 9.18
N GLY A 262 -17.60 31.41 8.79
CA GLY A 262 -17.78 32.34 7.68
C GLY A 262 -17.53 31.75 6.29
N ALA A 263 -17.41 30.44 6.14
CA ALA A 263 -17.28 29.82 4.84
C ALA A 263 -18.49 30.06 3.93
N SER A 264 -18.24 30.26 2.64
CA SER A 264 -19.28 30.36 1.62
C SER A 264 -20.14 29.09 1.56
N GLU A 265 -21.40 29.20 1.11
CA GLU A 265 -22.28 28.04 0.98
C GLU A 265 -21.72 27.05 -0.03
N GLN A 266 -21.10 27.53 -1.10
CA GLN A 266 -20.42 26.69 -2.09
C GLN A 266 -19.31 25.84 -1.45
N LEU A 267 -18.43 26.45 -0.64
CA LEU A 267 -17.36 25.70 0.05
C LEU A 267 -17.96 24.69 1.04
N ARG A 268 -18.99 25.08 1.78
CA ARG A 268 -19.67 24.18 2.73
C ARG A 268 -20.22 22.96 2.04
N GLU A 269 -20.86 23.12 0.89
CA GLU A 269 -21.45 22.03 0.13
C GLU A 269 -20.35 21.14 -0.47
N THR A 270 -19.32 21.74 -1.09
CA THR A 270 -18.18 20.99 -1.63
C THR A 270 -17.49 20.14 -0.55
N LEU A 271 -17.29 20.68 0.65
CA LEU A 271 -16.70 19.95 1.78
C LEU A 271 -17.62 18.81 2.27
N ARG A 272 -18.95 19.00 2.24
CA ARG A 272 -19.92 17.95 2.61
C ARG A 272 -19.91 16.79 1.62
N GLN A 273 -19.75 17.09 0.33
CA GLN A 273 -19.76 16.09 -0.73
C GLN A 273 -18.41 15.36 -0.90
N PHE A 274 -17.34 15.89 -0.31
CA PHE A 274 -16.01 15.30 -0.43
C PHE A 274 -15.77 14.19 0.61
N HIS A 275 -15.95 12.92 0.22
CA HIS A 275 -16.02 11.77 1.15
C HIS A 275 -14.80 10.84 1.14
N ARG A 276 -13.69 11.24 0.55
CA ARG A 276 -12.43 10.49 0.51
C ARG A 276 -11.26 11.35 0.97
N GLN A 277 -10.12 10.75 1.32
CA GLN A 277 -8.93 11.54 1.58
C GLN A 277 -8.55 12.37 0.34
N ALA A 278 -8.40 13.67 0.52
CA ALA A 278 -7.90 14.59 -0.51
C ALA A 278 -6.41 14.33 -0.75
N LEU A 279 -6.12 13.23 -1.45
CA LEU A 279 -4.78 12.71 -1.73
C LEU A 279 -4.71 12.13 -3.13
N HIS A 280 -3.69 12.56 -3.88
CA HIS A 280 -3.47 12.14 -5.26
C HIS A 280 -1.97 11.94 -5.52
N ALA A 281 -1.59 10.79 -6.04
CA ALA A 281 -0.23 10.49 -6.50
C ALA A 281 -0.01 11.16 -7.87
N LEU A 282 0.46 12.42 -7.85
CA LEU A 282 0.55 13.26 -9.03
C LEU A 282 1.68 12.86 -9.95
N LYS A 283 2.88 12.61 -9.39
CA LYS A 283 4.10 12.39 -10.17
C LYS A 283 4.82 11.14 -9.68
N LEU A 284 5.30 10.37 -10.64
CA LEU A 284 6.15 9.21 -10.41
C LEU A 284 7.38 9.30 -11.32
N GLY A 285 8.58 9.19 -10.72
CA GLY A 285 9.85 9.12 -11.43
C GLY A 285 10.61 7.86 -11.01
N LEU A 286 11.22 7.20 -11.96
CA LEU A 286 12.03 6.00 -11.76
C LEU A 286 13.03 5.81 -12.91
N THR A 287 14.06 5.00 -12.67
CA THR A 287 14.93 4.52 -13.75
C THR A 287 14.23 3.36 -14.46
N HIS A 288 14.07 3.48 -15.77
CA HIS A 288 13.39 2.47 -16.58
C HIS A 288 14.17 1.15 -16.61
N PRO A 289 13.52 -0.01 -16.34
CA PRO A 289 14.23 -1.27 -16.12
C PRO A 289 14.93 -1.86 -17.35
N GLN A 290 14.56 -1.44 -18.54
CA GLN A 290 15.14 -1.94 -19.78
C GLN A 290 16.14 -0.93 -20.40
N SER A 291 15.77 0.35 -20.48
CA SER A 291 16.66 1.36 -21.08
C SER A 291 17.71 1.92 -20.11
N GLY A 292 17.48 1.83 -18.79
CA GLY A 292 18.32 2.48 -17.78
C GLY A 292 18.18 3.99 -17.73
N GLU A 293 17.28 4.59 -18.50
CA GLU A 293 17.02 6.02 -18.51
C GLU A 293 16.08 6.43 -17.37
N TRP A 294 16.29 7.65 -16.84
CA TRP A 294 15.34 8.23 -15.90
C TRP A 294 14.10 8.71 -16.64
N MET A 295 12.94 8.24 -16.20
CA MET A 295 11.64 8.63 -16.75
C MET A 295 10.72 9.17 -15.66
N GLU A 296 9.90 10.14 -16.04
CA GLU A 296 8.92 10.78 -15.16
C GLU A 296 7.56 10.89 -15.85
N TRP A 297 6.51 10.68 -15.08
CA TRP A 297 5.13 10.83 -15.54
C TRP A 297 4.33 11.63 -14.54
N GLU A 298 3.31 12.33 -15.05
CA GLU A 298 2.37 13.08 -14.24
C GLU A 298 0.93 12.71 -14.61
N ALA A 299 0.06 12.56 -13.59
CA ALA A 299 -1.37 12.40 -13.77
C ALA A 299 -2.08 13.70 -13.36
N PRO A 300 -3.09 14.17 -14.12
CA PRO A 300 -3.81 15.37 -13.76
C PRO A 300 -4.57 15.19 -12.45
N LEU A 301 -4.73 16.27 -11.69
CA LEU A 301 -5.58 16.24 -10.49
C LEU A 301 -7.00 15.78 -10.87
N PRO A 302 -7.58 14.84 -10.08
CA PRO A 302 -8.95 14.40 -10.33
C PRO A 302 -9.94 15.54 -10.10
N GLU A 303 -11.09 15.44 -10.80
CA GLU A 303 -12.09 16.50 -10.86
C GLU A 303 -12.56 16.95 -9.48
N ASP A 304 -12.84 16.04 -8.58
CA ASP A 304 -13.28 16.35 -7.22
C ASP A 304 -12.25 17.17 -6.42
N MET A 305 -10.95 16.89 -6.58
CA MET A 305 -9.90 17.69 -5.94
C MET A 305 -9.71 19.05 -6.61
N ARG A 306 -9.92 19.16 -7.93
CA ARG A 306 -9.88 20.44 -8.64
C ARG A 306 -11.02 21.34 -8.17
N GLN A 307 -12.23 20.80 -8.11
CA GLN A 307 -13.42 21.52 -7.62
C GLN A 307 -13.25 21.96 -6.16
N LEU A 308 -12.69 21.11 -5.30
CA LEU A 308 -12.40 21.47 -3.91
C LEU A 308 -11.39 22.61 -3.82
N LEU A 309 -10.31 22.59 -4.59
CA LEU A 309 -9.31 23.66 -4.63
C LEU A 309 -9.93 24.99 -5.13
N GLU A 310 -10.75 24.91 -6.16
CA GLU A 310 -11.44 26.09 -6.70
C GLU A 310 -12.37 26.71 -5.66
N ALA A 311 -13.19 25.89 -4.99
CA ALA A 311 -14.07 26.37 -3.92
C ALA A 311 -13.29 27.00 -2.75
N LEU A 312 -12.13 26.45 -2.39
CA LEU A 312 -11.26 27.03 -1.36
C LEU A 312 -10.65 28.38 -1.78
N ARG A 313 -10.26 28.51 -3.06
CA ARG A 313 -9.73 29.76 -3.61
C ARG A 313 -10.78 30.86 -3.67
N MET A 314 -11.99 30.51 -4.13
CA MET A 314 -13.12 31.44 -4.19
C MET A 314 -13.53 31.92 -2.78
N ASP A 315 -13.60 30.99 -1.81
CA ASP A 315 -13.92 31.34 -0.43
C ASP A 315 -12.88 32.28 0.20
N LEU A 316 -11.61 32.14 -0.16
CA LEU A 316 -10.54 33.05 0.30
C LEU A 316 -10.67 34.45 -0.29
N GLN A 317 -11.17 34.59 -1.54
CA GLN A 317 -11.35 35.88 -2.21
C GLN A 317 -12.55 36.69 -1.65
N HIS A 318 -13.51 36.00 -1.04
CA HIS A 318 -14.72 36.58 -0.46
C HIS A 318 -14.62 36.76 1.08
N ALA A 319 -13.43 36.59 1.65
CA ALA A 319 -13.12 36.78 3.06
C ALA A 319 -12.62 38.17 3.36
#